data_8ef68311bbd7ece683a23223d08c2614
#
_entry.id   8ef68311bbd7ece683a23223d08c2614
#
_cell.length_a   1.000
_cell.length_b   1.000
_cell.length_c   1.000
_cell.angle_alpha   90.00
_cell.angle_beta   90.00
_cell.angle_gamma   90.00
#
_symmetry.space_group_name_H-M   'P 1'
#
loop_
_entity.id
_entity.type
_entity.pdbx_description
1 polymer ?
#
loop_
_entity_poly.entity_id
_entity_poly.type
_entity_poly.pdbx_seq_one_letter_code
_entity_poly.pdbx_strand_id
1 'polypeptide(L)'
;SLIVNSEDIKKINQIKLNEIKSMIESFTIKEEKFINQVYFVKMGVSFNKKKIFNYLEKKNIFPSTPIKKKILFIPIVIDEKKKDLLVFSNNRFFDQWLNIKEKFHLIEYILPTEDLEDLKILKDQYDVIEQYNFKDITNKYDLRDSIIALIFKKDTEVRILSRISIMEN
;
A
#
# COMPACT_ATOMS: atom_id res chain seq x y z
N SER A 1 -1.61 12.58 1.15
CA SER A 1 -1.17 13.92 1.58
C SER A 1 -1.33 14.03 3.09
N LEU A 2 -0.33 14.60 3.79
CA LEU A 2 -0.40 14.90 5.23
C LEU A 2 -1.25 16.16 5.52
N ILE A 3 -1.70 16.83 4.48
CA ILE A 3 -2.48 18.07 4.54
C ILE A 3 -3.81 17.80 3.86
N VAL A 4 -4.86 17.82 4.64
CA VAL A 4 -6.22 17.41 4.22
C VAL A 4 -7.06 18.61 3.80
N ASN A 5 -6.79 19.80 4.37
CA ASN A 5 -7.58 21.00 4.08
C ASN A 5 -7.23 21.59 2.70
N SER A 6 -8.23 21.79 1.86
CA SER A 6 -8.07 22.35 0.50
C SER A 6 -7.50 23.77 0.48
N GLU A 7 -7.79 24.60 1.50
CA GLU A 7 -7.22 25.94 1.64
C GLU A 7 -5.73 25.91 1.95
N ASP A 8 -5.30 24.97 2.78
CA ASP A 8 -3.90 24.80 3.13
C ASP A 8 -3.09 24.27 1.95
N ILE A 9 -3.69 23.40 1.13
CA ILE A 9 -3.08 22.95 -0.14
C ILE A 9 -2.88 24.14 -1.09
N LYS A 10 -3.85 25.06 -1.19
CA LYS A 10 -3.70 26.28 -2.00
C LYS A 10 -2.57 27.17 -1.51
N LYS A 11 -2.42 27.36 -0.20
CA LYS A 11 -1.32 28.12 0.41
C LYS A 11 0.05 27.50 0.08
N ILE A 12 0.13 26.16 0.09
CA ILE A 12 1.36 25.44 -0.23
C ILE A 12 1.71 25.56 -1.71
N ASN A 13 0.74 25.50 -2.60
CA ASN A 13 0.99 25.66 -4.03
C ASN A 13 1.50 27.06 -4.41
N GLN A 14 1.41 28.04 -3.51
CA GLN A 14 1.92 29.41 -3.69
C GLN A 14 3.34 29.60 -3.12
N ILE A 15 4.00 28.54 -2.65
CA ILE A 15 5.36 28.62 -2.11
C ILE A 15 6.33 29.05 -3.22
N LYS A 16 7.14 30.07 -2.93
CA LYS A 16 8.17 30.54 -3.86
C LYS A 16 9.33 29.57 -3.93
N LEU A 17 9.93 29.45 -5.10
CA LEU A 17 11.08 28.54 -5.33
C LEU A 17 12.22 28.76 -4.33
N ASN A 18 12.50 30.03 -3.96
CA ASN A 18 13.56 30.35 -3.00
C ASN A 18 13.26 29.81 -1.59
N GLU A 19 11.98 29.77 -1.19
CA GLU A 19 11.55 29.19 0.09
C GLU A 19 11.75 27.66 0.06
N ILE A 20 11.39 27.00 -1.05
CA ILE A 20 11.61 25.57 -1.24
C ILE A 20 13.10 25.25 -1.18
N LYS A 21 13.94 26.01 -1.89
CA LYS A 21 15.40 25.82 -1.88
C LYS A 21 15.99 25.95 -0.47
N SER A 22 15.50 26.85 0.35
CA SER A 22 15.97 27.04 1.72
C SER A 22 15.70 25.84 2.64
N MET A 23 14.74 24.98 2.27
CA MET A 23 14.38 23.77 3.02
C MET A 23 15.17 22.54 2.59
N ILE A 24 15.91 22.61 1.47
CA ILE A 24 16.73 21.49 1.01
C ILE A 24 17.90 21.31 1.97
N GLU A 25 18.16 20.07 2.35
CA GLU A 25 19.31 19.66 3.16
C GLU A 25 20.45 19.14 2.31
N SER A 26 20.13 18.29 1.33
CA SER A 26 21.10 17.73 0.39
C SER A 26 20.42 17.29 -0.90
N PHE A 27 21.24 17.11 -1.93
CA PHE A 27 20.79 16.46 -3.17
C PHE A 27 21.85 15.46 -3.63
N THR A 28 21.41 14.44 -4.35
CA THR A 28 22.24 13.43 -4.98
C THR A 28 21.84 13.27 -6.44
N ILE A 29 22.81 13.21 -7.31
CA ILE A 29 22.57 12.88 -8.72
C ILE A 29 22.50 11.36 -8.81
N LYS A 30 21.38 10.84 -9.30
CA LYS A 30 21.13 9.39 -9.45
C LYS A 30 21.48 8.89 -10.83
N GLU A 31 21.28 9.72 -11.84
CA GLU A 31 21.48 9.37 -13.24
C GLU A 31 21.71 10.65 -14.05
N GLU A 32 22.65 10.60 -14.98
CA GLU A 32 22.94 11.66 -15.93
C GLU A 32 22.96 11.08 -17.34
N LYS A 33 22.36 11.78 -18.28
CA LYS A 33 22.38 11.42 -19.71
C LYS A 33 22.51 12.67 -20.57
N PHE A 34 23.34 12.59 -21.59
CA PHE A 34 23.46 13.63 -22.61
C PHE A 34 23.02 13.03 -23.95
N ILE A 35 21.84 13.45 -24.45
CA ILE A 35 21.23 12.90 -25.66
C ILE A 35 20.80 14.06 -26.53
N ASN A 36 21.19 14.07 -27.81
CA ASN A 36 20.79 15.09 -28.79
C ASN A 36 21.01 16.53 -28.31
N GLN A 37 22.17 16.80 -27.73
CA GLN A 37 22.56 18.11 -27.17
C GLN A 37 21.73 18.56 -25.96
N VAL A 38 20.92 17.69 -25.38
CA VAL A 38 20.14 17.93 -24.15
C VAL A 38 20.71 17.13 -23.01
N TYR A 39 20.92 17.79 -21.88
CA TYR A 39 21.40 17.18 -20.66
C TYR A 39 20.22 16.81 -19.75
N PHE A 40 20.09 15.52 -19.44
CA PHE A 40 19.07 14.98 -18.56
C PHE A 40 19.71 14.57 -17.24
N VAL A 41 19.11 14.99 -16.14
CA VAL A 41 19.56 14.63 -14.79
C VAL A 41 18.39 14.10 -13.97
N LYS A 42 18.58 12.95 -13.34
CA LYS A 42 17.68 12.43 -12.31
C LYS A 42 18.28 12.69 -10.94
N MET A 43 17.64 13.53 -10.16
CA MET A 43 18.12 13.93 -8.85
C MET A 43 17.23 13.36 -7.72
N GLY A 44 17.89 12.95 -6.63
CA GLY A 44 17.24 12.77 -5.34
C GLY A 44 17.45 14.02 -4.50
N VAL A 45 16.38 14.57 -3.93
CA VAL A 45 16.45 15.75 -3.06
C VAL A 45 15.98 15.37 -1.67
N SER A 46 16.79 15.65 -0.66
CA SER A 46 16.45 15.49 0.74
C SER A 46 16.12 16.84 1.36
N PHE A 47 15.01 16.89 2.07
CA PHE A 47 14.55 18.11 2.72
C PHE A 47 14.78 18.04 4.22
N ASN A 48 15.13 19.16 4.81
CA ASN A 48 15.26 19.30 6.26
C ASN A 48 13.86 19.35 6.90
N LYS A 49 13.52 18.29 7.63
CA LYS A 49 12.20 18.12 8.27
C LYS A 49 11.84 19.29 9.18
N LYS A 50 12.79 19.76 9.99
CA LYS A 50 12.57 20.88 10.94
C LYS A 50 12.24 22.18 10.22
N LYS A 51 12.96 22.48 9.14
CA LYS A 51 12.68 23.68 8.32
C LYS A 51 11.32 23.64 7.66
N ILE A 52 10.88 22.45 7.16
CA ILE A 52 9.54 22.28 6.59
C ILE A 52 8.48 22.53 7.64
N PHE A 53 8.58 21.90 8.82
CA PHE A 53 7.58 22.05 9.88
C PHE A 53 7.51 23.50 10.38
N ASN A 54 8.65 24.15 10.60
CA ASN A 54 8.68 25.56 10.99
C ASN A 54 8.04 26.48 9.93
N TYR A 55 8.22 26.16 8.65
CA TYR A 55 7.59 26.92 7.57
C TYR A 55 6.06 26.74 7.60
N LEU A 56 5.59 25.51 7.73
CA LEU A 56 4.16 25.19 7.77
C LEU A 56 3.50 25.86 9.00
N GLU A 57 4.13 25.79 10.16
CA GLU A 57 3.67 26.43 11.39
C GLU A 57 3.51 27.96 11.23
N LYS A 58 4.50 28.63 10.60
CA LYS A 58 4.42 30.06 10.29
C LYS A 58 3.25 30.41 9.35
N LYS A 59 2.77 29.46 8.57
CA LYS A 59 1.60 29.61 7.70
C LYS A 59 0.31 29.15 8.35
N ASN A 60 0.33 28.80 9.64
CA ASN A 60 -0.78 28.17 10.39
C ASN A 60 -1.28 26.88 9.73
N ILE A 61 -0.36 26.09 9.13
CA ILE A 61 -0.65 24.79 8.55
C ILE A 61 -0.06 23.73 9.48
N PHE A 62 -0.93 22.94 10.08
CA PHE A 62 -0.54 21.86 10.99
C PHE A 62 -0.78 20.52 10.32
N PRO A 63 0.26 19.89 9.74
CA PRO A 63 0.10 18.59 9.12
C PRO A 63 -0.23 17.55 10.19
N SER A 64 -1.35 16.86 10.02
CA SER A 64 -1.67 15.71 10.83
C SER A 64 -0.86 14.51 10.32
N THR A 65 -0.18 13.80 11.20
CA THR A 65 0.33 12.47 10.89
C THR A 65 -0.90 11.56 10.75
N PRO A 66 -1.19 11.04 9.55
CA PRO A 66 -2.31 10.13 9.42
C PRO A 66 -2.03 8.90 10.28
N ILE A 67 -3.01 8.50 11.07
CA ILE A 67 -2.97 7.22 11.75
C ILE A 67 -2.98 6.16 10.64
N LYS A 68 -1.97 5.29 10.63
CA LYS A 68 -1.94 4.17 9.70
C LYS A 68 -3.15 3.29 9.96
N LYS A 69 -3.99 3.14 8.96
CA LYS A 69 -5.13 2.23 9.02
C LYS A 69 -4.64 0.82 8.82
N LYS A 70 -4.91 -0.07 9.78
CA LYS A 70 -4.58 -1.48 9.66
C LYS A 70 -5.69 -2.22 8.91
N ILE A 71 -5.34 -2.96 7.88
CA ILE A 71 -6.27 -3.73 7.07
C ILE A 71 -5.76 -5.16 6.97
N LEU A 72 -6.63 -6.13 7.27
CA LEU A 72 -6.32 -7.53 7.01
C LEU A 72 -6.35 -7.78 5.50
N PHE A 73 -5.27 -8.29 4.94
CA PHE A 73 -5.17 -8.62 3.52
C PHE A 73 -4.96 -10.12 3.32
N ILE A 74 -5.93 -10.78 2.67
CA ILE A 74 -5.91 -12.23 2.44
C ILE A 74 -5.78 -12.47 0.93
N PRO A 75 -4.58 -12.66 0.39
CA PRO A 75 -4.38 -13.06 -0.98
C PRO A 75 -4.53 -14.58 -1.11
N ILE A 76 -5.39 -15.05 -2.04
CA ILE A 76 -5.62 -16.46 -2.34
C ILE A 76 -5.40 -16.65 -3.83
N VAL A 77 -4.49 -17.53 -4.21
CA VAL A 77 -4.34 -17.93 -5.63
C VAL A 77 -5.08 -19.22 -5.88
N ILE A 78 -5.96 -19.22 -6.86
CA ILE A 78 -6.73 -20.37 -7.33
C ILE A 78 -6.11 -20.86 -8.64
N ASP A 79 -5.42 -21.99 -8.61
CA ASP A 79 -4.90 -22.64 -9.79
C ASP A 79 -6.00 -23.51 -10.41
N GLU A 80 -6.72 -22.97 -11.40
CA GLU A 80 -7.86 -23.65 -12.03
C GLU A 80 -7.42 -24.90 -12.81
N LYS A 81 -6.17 -24.98 -13.27
CA LYS A 81 -5.64 -26.15 -13.96
C LYS A 81 -5.37 -27.31 -13.02
N LYS A 82 -4.80 -27.01 -11.86
CA LYS A 82 -4.48 -28.02 -10.85
C LYS A 82 -5.63 -28.28 -9.88
N LYS A 83 -6.69 -27.46 -9.93
CA LYS A 83 -7.78 -27.44 -8.96
C LYS A 83 -7.26 -27.33 -7.53
N ASP A 84 -6.34 -26.41 -7.30
CA ASP A 84 -5.71 -26.20 -5.99
C ASP A 84 -5.75 -24.74 -5.56
N LEU A 85 -5.76 -24.53 -4.24
CA LEU A 85 -5.67 -23.24 -3.59
C LEU A 85 -4.28 -23.06 -3.00
N LEU A 86 -3.64 -21.95 -3.36
CA LEU A 86 -2.36 -21.53 -2.82
C LEU A 86 -2.59 -20.35 -1.89
N VAL A 87 -2.36 -20.58 -0.60
CA VAL A 87 -2.48 -19.61 0.47
C VAL A 87 -1.20 -19.60 1.31
N PHE A 88 -1.01 -18.58 2.12
CA PHE A 88 0.14 -18.45 3.01
C PHE A 88 1.49 -18.62 2.27
N SER A 89 2.43 -19.35 2.83
CA SER A 89 3.77 -19.56 2.27
C SER A 89 3.81 -20.23 0.89
N ASN A 90 2.77 -20.96 0.50
CA ASN A 90 2.65 -21.53 -0.83
C ASN A 90 2.23 -20.50 -1.90
N ASN A 91 1.90 -19.30 -1.49
CA ASN A 91 1.43 -18.22 -2.35
C ASN A 91 2.53 -17.18 -2.56
N ARG A 92 3.07 -17.09 -3.79
CA ARG A 92 4.13 -16.13 -4.13
C ARG A 92 3.74 -14.66 -3.91
N PHE A 93 2.46 -14.32 -4.01
CA PHE A 93 1.99 -12.97 -3.71
C PHE A 93 2.06 -12.67 -2.22
N PHE A 94 1.82 -13.68 -1.38
CA PHE A 94 1.95 -13.56 0.06
C PHE A 94 3.39 -13.23 0.47
N ASP A 95 4.36 -13.99 -0.04
CA ASP A 95 5.78 -13.77 0.25
C ASP A 95 6.28 -12.41 -0.25
N GLN A 96 5.87 -12.02 -1.45
CA GLN A 96 6.24 -10.72 -2.01
C GLN A 96 5.65 -9.57 -1.19
N TRP A 97 4.43 -9.73 -0.69
CA TRP A 97 3.78 -8.74 0.15
C TRP A 97 4.47 -8.57 1.50
N LEU A 98 4.93 -9.66 2.11
CA LEU A 98 5.76 -9.62 3.34
C LEU A 98 7.05 -8.82 3.16
N ASN A 99 7.60 -8.80 1.94
CA ASN A 99 8.85 -8.12 1.62
C ASN A 99 8.67 -6.66 1.20
N ILE A 100 7.45 -6.18 0.99
CA ILE A 100 7.19 -4.78 0.66
C ILE A 100 7.45 -3.91 1.89
N LYS A 101 8.59 -3.20 1.86
CA LYS A 101 9.00 -2.23 2.88
C LYS A 101 8.80 -0.81 2.38
N GLU A 102 7.56 -0.41 2.16
CA GLU A 102 7.31 0.98 1.76
C GLU A 102 7.15 1.89 2.98
N LYS A 103 7.92 2.98 3.00
CA LYS A 103 8.02 3.89 4.15
C LYS A 103 6.84 4.87 4.28
N PHE A 104 5.97 4.98 3.28
CA PHE A 104 4.99 6.07 3.17
C PHE A 104 3.55 5.63 2.94
N HIS A 105 3.23 4.36 3.19
CA HIS A 105 1.85 3.89 3.10
C HIS A 105 1.01 4.42 4.26
N LEU A 106 -0.17 4.90 3.93
CA LEU A 106 -1.22 5.25 4.91
C LEU A 106 -1.93 4.02 5.44
N ILE A 107 -1.74 2.89 4.77
CA ILE A 107 -2.34 1.61 5.09
C ILE A 107 -1.22 0.65 5.48
N GLU A 108 -1.40 0.00 6.61
CA GLU A 108 -0.59 -1.11 7.06
C GLU A 108 -1.37 -2.40 6.77
N TYR A 109 -0.87 -3.21 5.84
CA TYR A 109 -1.48 -4.48 5.51
C TYR A 109 -0.99 -5.55 6.46
N ILE A 110 -1.91 -6.19 7.14
CA ILE A 110 -1.68 -7.34 8.01
C ILE A 110 -2.03 -8.58 7.21
N LEU A 111 -1.07 -9.47 7.03
CA LEU A 111 -1.31 -10.77 6.40
C LEU A 111 -1.75 -11.78 7.45
N PRO A 112 -2.61 -12.76 7.09
CA PRO A 112 -3.00 -13.81 8.02
C PRO A 112 -1.80 -14.70 8.36
N THR A 113 -1.76 -15.20 9.59
CA THR A 113 -0.81 -16.24 10.00
C THR A 113 -1.20 -17.58 9.38
N GLU A 114 -0.20 -18.45 9.15
CA GLU A 114 -0.49 -19.80 8.68
C GLU A 114 -1.36 -20.56 9.69
N ASP A 115 -2.47 -21.09 9.22
CA ASP A 115 -3.43 -21.87 9.99
C ASP A 115 -3.90 -23.05 9.13
N LEU A 116 -3.64 -24.25 9.59
CA LEU A 116 -4.00 -25.49 8.88
C LEU A 116 -5.49 -25.71 8.81
N GLU A 117 -6.26 -25.24 9.80
CA GLU A 117 -7.71 -25.31 9.81
C GLU A 117 -8.29 -24.38 8.74
N ASP A 118 -7.79 -23.16 8.67
CA ASP A 118 -8.21 -22.19 7.63
C ASP A 118 -7.86 -22.71 6.23
N LEU A 119 -6.67 -23.29 6.05
CA LEU A 119 -6.27 -23.93 4.80
C LEU A 119 -7.24 -25.03 4.39
N LYS A 120 -7.60 -25.91 5.33
CA LYS A 120 -8.54 -27.00 5.08
C LYS A 120 -9.91 -26.47 4.68
N ILE A 121 -10.45 -25.55 5.48
CA ILE A 121 -11.75 -24.90 5.20
C ILE A 121 -11.75 -24.29 3.80
N LEU A 122 -10.73 -23.54 3.44
CA LEU A 122 -10.65 -22.91 2.14
C LEU A 122 -10.57 -23.93 0.99
N LYS A 123 -9.83 -25.02 1.18
CA LYS A 123 -9.75 -26.10 0.19
C LYS A 123 -11.08 -26.82 0.00
N ASP A 124 -11.81 -27.07 1.09
CA ASP A 124 -13.14 -27.68 1.06
C ASP A 124 -14.16 -26.77 0.36
N GLN A 125 -13.94 -25.46 0.32
CA GLN A 125 -14.80 -24.48 -0.33
C GLN A 125 -14.35 -24.10 -1.75
N TYR A 126 -13.40 -24.84 -2.35
CA TYR A 126 -12.83 -24.53 -3.66
C TYR A 126 -13.87 -24.17 -4.73
N ASP A 127 -14.88 -25.00 -4.89
CA ASP A 127 -15.89 -24.85 -5.96
C ASP A 127 -16.82 -23.63 -5.76
N VAL A 128 -16.94 -23.15 -4.55
CA VAL A 128 -17.80 -22.02 -4.16
C VAL A 128 -17.01 -20.85 -3.58
N ILE A 129 -15.71 -20.83 -3.76
CA ILE A 129 -14.81 -19.85 -3.12
C ILE A 129 -15.18 -18.40 -3.44
N GLU A 130 -15.75 -18.15 -4.62
CA GLU A 130 -16.23 -16.82 -5.00
C GLU A 130 -17.41 -16.34 -4.16
N GLN A 131 -18.16 -17.24 -3.56
CA GLN A 131 -19.35 -16.92 -2.74
C GLN A 131 -19.07 -17.17 -1.26
N TYR A 132 -17.94 -17.80 -0.93
CA TYR A 132 -17.60 -18.15 0.44
C TYR A 132 -17.54 -16.91 1.36
N ASN A 133 -18.12 -17.04 2.54
CA ASN A 133 -18.09 -15.97 3.54
C ASN A 133 -16.84 -16.10 4.42
N PHE A 134 -15.89 -15.20 4.24
CA PHE A 134 -14.62 -15.19 4.96
C PHE A 134 -14.71 -14.70 6.41
N LYS A 135 -15.89 -14.45 6.95
CA LYS A 135 -16.07 -13.92 8.31
C LYS A 135 -15.39 -14.78 9.38
N ASP A 136 -15.43 -16.09 9.23
CA ASP A 136 -14.82 -16.98 10.22
C ASP A 136 -13.31 -16.81 10.30
N ILE A 137 -12.67 -16.55 9.16
CA ILE A 137 -11.24 -16.27 9.09
C ILE A 137 -10.96 -14.83 9.54
N THR A 138 -11.70 -13.85 9.06
CA THR A 138 -11.44 -12.45 9.38
C THR A 138 -11.69 -12.11 10.84
N ASN A 139 -12.66 -12.76 11.49
CA ASN A 139 -12.98 -12.54 12.90
C ASN A 139 -11.87 -13.00 13.87
N LYS A 140 -10.97 -13.88 13.42
CA LYS A 140 -9.79 -14.29 14.23
C LYS A 140 -8.81 -13.13 14.45
N TYR A 141 -8.86 -12.13 13.56
CA TYR A 141 -8.03 -10.94 13.61
C TYR A 141 -8.87 -9.79 14.14
N ASP A 142 -8.51 -9.17 15.23
CA ASP A 142 -9.22 -8.03 15.81
C ASP A 142 -9.03 -6.77 14.92
N LEU A 143 -9.42 -6.89 13.64
CA LEU A 143 -9.32 -5.85 12.61
C LEU A 143 -10.68 -5.62 11.97
N ARG A 144 -11.07 -4.33 11.93
CA ARG A 144 -12.38 -3.92 11.39
C ARG A 144 -12.44 -4.00 9.87
N ASP A 145 -11.30 -3.80 9.21
CA ASP A 145 -11.21 -3.69 7.76
C ASP A 145 -10.47 -4.89 7.18
N SER A 146 -11.00 -5.41 6.09
CA SER A 146 -10.37 -6.53 5.39
C SER A 146 -10.47 -6.40 3.87
N ILE A 147 -9.46 -6.94 3.19
CA ILE A 147 -9.42 -7.11 1.74
C ILE A 147 -9.10 -8.57 1.46
N ILE A 148 -9.99 -9.25 0.75
CA ILE A 148 -9.76 -10.60 0.25
C ILE A 148 -9.54 -10.49 -1.26
N ALA A 149 -8.39 -10.97 -1.75
CA ALA A 149 -8.06 -11.01 -3.17
C ALA A 149 -8.04 -12.45 -3.66
N LEU A 150 -9.02 -12.84 -4.47
CA LEU A 150 -9.09 -14.12 -5.16
C LEU A 150 -8.43 -13.95 -6.53
N ILE A 151 -7.33 -14.64 -6.76
CA ILE A 151 -6.51 -14.55 -7.97
C ILE A 151 -6.64 -15.89 -8.70
N PHE A 152 -7.52 -15.93 -9.70
CA PHE A 152 -7.74 -17.11 -10.53
C PHE A 152 -6.69 -17.16 -11.63
N LYS A 153 -5.97 -18.25 -11.71
CA LYS A 153 -4.93 -18.47 -12.71
C LYS A 153 -5.31 -19.69 -13.57
N LYS A 154 -5.41 -19.45 -14.89
CA LYS A 154 -5.60 -20.48 -15.89
C LYS A 154 -4.63 -20.25 -17.05
N ASP A 155 -3.64 -21.12 -17.18
CA ASP A 155 -2.55 -21.00 -18.17
C ASP A 155 -1.87 -19.60 -18.14
N THR A 156 -2.12 -18.76 -19.15
CA THR A 156 -1.62 -17.38 -19.26
C THR A 156 -2.62 -16.33 -18.81
N GLU A 157 -3.85 -16.72 -18.50
CA GLU A 157 -4.90 -15.82 -18.08
C GLU A 157 -4.93 -15.68 -16.56
N VAL A 158 -5.14 -14.47 -16.10
CA VAL A 158 -5.31 -14.15 -14.68
C VAL A 158 -6.55 -13.29 -14.51
N ARG A 159 -7.47 -13.75 -13.66
CA ARG A 159 -8.66 -12.99 -13.24
C ARG A 159 -8.55 -12.69 -11.76
N ILE A 160 -8.81 -11.47 -11.37
CA ILE A 160 -8.77 -11.04 -9.96
C ILE A 160 -10.15 -10.58 -9.54
N LEU A 161 -10.64 -11.16 -8.44
CA LEU A 161 -11.83 -10.72 -7.73
C LEU A 161 -11.42 -10.24 -6.34
N SER A 162 -11.72 -9.00 -6.01
CA SER A 162 -11.45 -8.47 -4.67
C SER A 162 -12.74 -8.16 -3.92
N ARG A 163 -12.76 -8.50 -2.65
CA ARG A 163 -13.81 -8.14 -1.70
C ARG A 163 -13.23 -7.26 -0.64
N ILE A 164 -13.83 -6.10 -0.47
CA ILE A 164 -13.38 -5.09 0.46
C ILE A 164 -14.49 -4.88 1.49
N SER A 165 -14.15 -5.10 2.76
CA SER A 165 -15.01 -4.77 3.89
C SER A 165 -14.33 -3.63 4.66
N ILE A 166 -14.97 -2.48 4.68
CA ILE A 166 -14.51 -1.29 5.41
C ILE A 166 -15.67 -0.86 6.29
N MET A 167 -15.44 -0.82 7.60
CA MET A 167 -16.43 -0.25 8.52
C MET A 167 -16.24 1.26 8.55
N GLU A 168 -17.27 1.98 8.17
CA GLU A 168 -17.36 3.44 8.38
C GLU A 168 -17.41 3.73 9.88
N ASN A 169 -16.69 4.79 10.29
CA ASN A 169 -16.67 5.27 11.68
C ASN A 169 -17.96 6.02 12.02
#